data_288688402974d0fde6cbabef451a9a5c
#
_entry.id   288688402974d0fde6cbabef451a9a5c
#
_cell.length_a   1.000
_cell.length_b   1.000
_cell.length_c   1.000
_cell.angle_alpha   90.00
_cell.angle_beta   90.00
_cell.angle_gamma   90.00
#
_symmetry.space_group_name_H-M   'P 1'
#
loop_
_entity.id
_entity.type
_entity.pdbx_description
1 polymer ?
#
loop_
_entity_poly.entity_id
_entity_poly.type
_entity_poly.pdbx_seq_one_letter_code
_entity_poly.pdbx_strand_id
1 'polypeptide(L)'
;MFSLTKNQGLDRISRSAGGNPKLEEERLVTQITPKSEDFSRWYLDLIRRTELADYAPMKGMMVIRPYGYAIWENIQRLLDERIKATGHVNAYFPLFIPESFLRKEMEHLEGFAPEVAWVTHGGADELEERLAVRPTSEAIIGFMYSKWIKSWRDLPVLINQWANVVRWEKVTRPFLRTTEFLWQEGHTAHESYDEAQAETLRILDMYREFVETELAIPVIFGRKSDREKFAGALATYAIEALMSDGKALQMGTSHNLGQHFAQVFNIRFEDQGQNLQYIW
;
A
#
# COMPACT_ATOMS: atom_id res chain seq x y z
N MET A 1 -18.37 -19.86 37.55
CA MET A 1 -19.82 -19.84 37.77
C MET A 1 -20.30 -18.43 37.39
N PHE A 2 -20.53 -18.23 36.08
CA PHE A 2 -21.07 -16.97 35.57
C PHE A 2 -22.36 -17.27 34.80
N SER A 3 -23.43 -16.71 35.33
CA SER A 3 -24.82 -16.83 34.87
C SER A 3 -25.00 -16.01 33.57
N LEU A 4 -25.45 -16.66 32.52
CA LEU A 4 -25.90 -16.03 31.27
C LEU A 4 -27.35 -15.62 31.45
N THR A 5 -27.62 -14.34 31.65
CA THR A 5 -28.95 -13.75 31.51
C THR A 5 -29.29 -13.56 30.04
N LYS A 6 -30.36 -14.20 29.60
CA LYS A 6 -31.00 -14.00 28.31
C LYS A 6 -31.42 -12.55 28.15
N ASN A 7 -30.98 -11.89 27.09
CA ASN A 7 -31.57 -10.64 26.65
C ASN A 7 -32.35 -10.90 25.35
N GLN A 8 -33.66 -10.77 25.42
CA GLN A 8 -34.60 -10.76 24.31
C GLN A 8 -34.52 -9.40 23.63
N GLY A 9 -34.25 -9.37 22.33
CA GLY A 9 -34.32 -8.11 21.57
C GLY A 9 -33.61 -8.11 20.21
N LEU A 10 -33.71 -9.19 19.45
CA LEU A 10 -33.26 -9.22 18.06
C LEU A 10 -34.34 -9.74 17.13
N ASP A 11 -35.47 -9.03 17.10
CA ASP A 11 -36.48 -9.22 16.06
C ASP A 11 -36.88 -7.84 15.52
N ARG A 12 -36.20 -7.44 14.44
CA ARG A 12 -36.72 -6.57 13.34
C ARG A 12 -35.56 -6.09 12.45
N ILE A 13 -34.98 -7.00 11.68
CA ILE A 13 -34.35 -6.61 10.41
C ILE A 13 -35.24 -7.19 9.32
N SER A 14 -36.01 -6.30 8.69
CA SER A 14 -36.89 -6.60 7.58
C SER A 14 -36.09 -7.19 6.41
N ARG A 15 -36.59 -8.30 5.92
CA ARG A 15 -36.15 -8.96 4.69
C ARG A 15 -36.30 -8.02 3.51
N SER A 16 -35.24 -7.47 2.96
CA SER A 16 -35.17 -7.08 1.58
C SER A 16 -34.54 -8.22 0.80
N ALA A 17 -35.32 -8.78 -0.12
CA ALA A 17 -34.91 -9.86 -1.00
C ALA A 17 -33.83 -9.36 -1.97
N GLY A 18 -32.59 -9.57 -1.65
CA GLY A 18 -31.45 -9.54 -2.56
C GLY A 18 -30.95 -10.97 -2.72
N GLY A 19 -31.02 -11.53 -3.94
CA GLY A 19 -30.73 -12.89 -4.24
C GLY A 19 -29.39 -13.36 -3.67
N ASN A 20 -29.44 -14.48 -2.99
CA ASN A 20 -28.29 -15.26 -2.59
C ASN A 20 -27.39 -15.45 -3.83
N PRO A 21 -26.14 -14.92 -3.89
CA PRO A 21 -25.25 -15.36 -4.94
C PRO A 21 -25.10 -16.85 -4.72
N LYS A 22 -25.58 -17.67 -5.67
CA LYS A 22 -25.33 -19.10 -5.72
C LYS A 22 -23.84 -19.23 -5.43
N LEU A 23 -23.49 -19.88 -4.31
CA LEU A 23 -22.20 -20.50 -4.13
C LEU A 23 -22.05 -21.37 -5.37
N GLU A 24 -21.27 -20.90 -6.35
CA GLU A 24 -20.84 -21.77 -7.44
C GLU A 24 -20.18 -22.94 -6.70
N GLU A 25 -20.74 -24.14 -6.87
CA GLU A 25 -20.13 -25.36 -6.38
C GLU A 25 -18.67 -25.26 -6.78
N GLU A 26 -17.79 -25.27 -5.79
CA GLU A 26 -16.34 -25.30 -6.01
C GLU A 26 -16.04 -26.54 -6.82
N ARG A 27 -16.11 -26.41 -8.15
CA ARG A 27 -15.60 -27.45 -9.04
C ARG A 27 -14.14 -27.60 -8.71
N LEU A 28 -13.79 -28.75 -8.12
CA LEU A 28 -12.40 -29.15 -7.98
C LEU A 28 -11.71 -28.93 -9.33
N VAL A 29 -10.75 -28.03 -9.39
CA VAL A 29 -9.97 -27.78 -10.60
C VAL A 29 -9.15 -29.04 -10.85
N THR A 30 -9.68 -29.95 -11.68
CA THR A 30 -9.05 -31.24 -11.98
C THR A 30 -8.00 -31.11 -13.08
N GLN A 31 -8.12 -30.07 -13.93
CA GLN A 31 -7.19 -29.78 -15.01
C GLN A 31 -6.92 -28.28 -15.04
N ILE A 32 -5.68 -27.91 -15.33
CA ILE A 32 -5.28 -26.51 -15.54
C ILE A 32 -5.50 -26.19 -17.03
N THR A 33 -6.22 -25.11 -17.30
CA THR A 33 -6.40 -24.60 -18.67
C THR A 33 -5.03 -24.32 -19.28
N PRO A 34 -4.75 -24.74 -20.53
CA PRO A 34 -3.48 -24.43 -21.18
C PRO A 34 -3.26 -22.91 -21.29
N LYS A 35 -2.06 -22.45 -20.95
CA LYS A 35 -1.70 -21.02 -21.01
C LYS A 35 -1.90 -20.41 -22.40
N SER A 36 -1.69 -21.21 -23.46
CA SER A 36 -1.86 -20.79 -24.86
C SER A 36 -3.33 -20.69 -25.29
N GLU A 37 -4.25 -21.31 -24.57
CA GLU A 37 -5.69 -21.30 -24.85
C GLU A 37 -6.36 -20.10 -24.18
N ASP A 38 -6.16 -19.93 -22.87
CA ASP A 38 -6.68 -18.82 -22.09
C ASP A 38 -5.72 -18.50 -20.93
N PHE A 39 -4.93 -17.44 -21.10
CA PHE A 39 -3.97 -17.00 -20.09
C PHE A 39 -4.65 -16.60 -18.76
N SER A 40 -5.81 -15.97 -18.84
CA SER A 40 -6.51 -15.50 -17.62
C SER A 40 -7.05 -16.67 -16.81
N ARG A 41 -7.62 -17.65 -17.49
CA ARG A 41 -8.13 -18.85 -16.84
C ARG A 41 -6.99 -19.74 -16.32
N TRP A 42 -5.93 -19.94 -17.13
CA TRP A 42 -4.71 -20.62 -16.66
C TRP A 42 -4.19 -20.03 -15.36
N TYR A 43 -4.12 -18.70 -15.26
CA TYR A 43 -3.63 -18.00 -14.07
C TYR A 43 -4.49 -18.29 -12.83
N LEU A 44 -5.81 -18.23 -12.96
CA LEU A 44 -6.73 -18.54 -11.86
C LEU A 44 -6.73 -20.01 -11.47
N ASP A 45 -6.71 -20.91 -12.45
CA ASP A 45 -6.63 -22.35 -12.21
C ASP A 45 -5.33 -22.71 -11.48
N LEU A 46 -4.22 -22.07 -11.86
CA LEU A 46 -2.91 -22.28 -11.23
C LEU A 46 -2.96 -21.87 -9.75
N ILE A 47 -3.44 -20.66 -9.43
CA ILE A 47 -3.54 -20.17 -8.06
C ILE A 47 -4.36 -21.13 -7.18
N ARG A 48 -5.51 -21.57 -7.69
CA ARG A 48 -6.40 -22.50 -6.97
C ARG A 48 -5.75 -23.88 -6.81
N ARG A 49 -5.18 -24.43 -7.88
CA ARG A 49 -4.60 -25.79 -7.89
C ARG A 49 -3.36 -25.90 -7.01
N THR A 50 -2.56 -24.86 -6.95
CA THR A 50 -1.36 -24.81 -6.09
C THR A 50 -1.65 -24.33 -4.68
N GLU A 51 -2.92 -24.03 -4.38
CA GLU A 51 -3.35 -23.54 -3.07
C GLU A 51 -2.62 -22.28 -2.59
N LEU A 52 -2.29 -21.37 -3.50
CA LEU A 52 -1.61 -20.11 -3.17
C LEU A 52 -2.53 -19.15 -2.44
N ALA A 53 -3.79 -19.06 -2.87
CA ALA A 53 -4.79 -18.18 -2.29
C ALA A 53 -6.22 -18.67 -2.52
N ASP A 54 -7.14 -18.23 -1.67
CA ASP A 54 -8.59 -18.39 -1.81
C ASP A 54 -9.29 -17.04 -1.73
N TYR A 55 -10.50 -16.96 -2.28
CA TYR A 55 -11.34 -15.78 -2.13
C TYR A 55 -11.88 -15.67 -0.70
N ALA A 56 -11.77 -14.50 -0.11
CA ALA A 56 -12.44 -14.19 1.14
C ALA A 56 -13.96 -13.96 0.90
N PRO A 57 -14.82 -14.05 1.93
CA PRO A 57 -16.24 -13.73 1.80
C PRO A 57 -16.52 -12.31 1.33
N MET A 58 -15.60 -11.38 1.57
CA MET A 58 -15.69 -9.98 1.14
C MET A 58 -15.19 -9.84 -0.30
N LYS A 59 -15.97 -9.15 -1.11
CA LYS A 59 -15.61 -8.94 -2.52
C LYS A 59 -14.25 -8.24 -2.66
N GLY A 60 -13.40 -8.78 -3.51
CA GLY A 60 -12.11 -8.19 -3.85
C GLY A 60 -10.99 -8.47 -2.84
N MET A 61 -11.28 -9.20 -1.78
CA MET A 61 -10.31 -9.64 -0.79
C MET A 61 -9.97 -11.12 -0.99
N MET A 62 -8.78 -11.51 -0.59
CA MET A 62 -8.34 -12.90 -0.66
C MET A 62 -7.64 -13.32 0.62
N VAL A 63 -7.67 -14.62 0.88
CA VAL A 63 -6.84 -15.28 1.88
C VAL A 63 -5.58 -15.79 1.16
N ILE A 64 -4.42 -15.28 1.54
CA ILE A 64 -3.15 -15.83 1.07
C ILE A 64 -2.87 -17.07 1.91
N ARG A 65 -2.86 -18.25 1.27
CA ARG A 65 -2.66 -19.51 1.96
C ARG A 65 -1.18 -19.74 2.32
N PRO A 66 -0.84 -20.66 3.21
CA PRO A 66 0.54 -20.80 3.72
C PRO A 66 1.61 -20.90 2.63
N TYR A 67 1.36 -21.59 1.53
CA TYR A 67 2.33 -21.69 0.44
C TYR A 67 2.54 -20.37 -0.29
N GLY A 68 1.46 -19.63 -0.57
CA GLY A 68 1.54 -18.28 -1.13
C GLY A 68 2.16 -17.28 -0.15
N TYR A 69 1.85 -17.40 1.14
CA TYR A 69 2.39 -16.53 2.16
C TYR A 69 3.90 -16.74 2.39
N ALA A 70 4.38 -17.97 2.27
CA ALA A 70 5.82 -18.27 2.33
C ALA A 70 6.63 -17.56 1.23
N ILE A 71 6.03 -17.32 0.04
CA ILE A 71 6.66 -16.50 -1.00
C ILE A 71 6.79 -15.03 -0.50
N TRP A 72 5.72 -14.49 0.09
CA TRP A 72 5.73 -13.16 0.67
C TRP A 72 6.78 -13.02 1.80
N GLU A 73 6.85 -13.98 2.72
CA GLU A 73 7.84 -13.96 3.80
C GLU A 73 9.28 -13.92 3.27
N ASN A 74 9.57 -14.68 2.20
CA ASN A 74 10.88 -14.64 1.56
C ASN A 74 11.16 -13.29 0.88
N ILE A 75 10.17 -12.71 0.17
CA ILE A 75 10.29 -11.37 -0.42
C ILE A 75 10.56 -10.35 0.67
N GLN A 76 9.77 -10.38 1.74
CA GLN A 76 9.92 -9.46 2.87
C GLN A 76 11.31 -9.57 3.49
N ARG A 77 11.76 -10.78 3.82
CA ARG A 77 13.06 -11.01 4.45
C ARG A 77 14.22 -10.48 3.60
N LEU A 78 14.26 -10.86 2.33
CA LEU A 78 15.35 -10.53 1.43
C LEU A 78 15.39 -9.03 1.09
N LEU A 79 14.25 -8.40 0.91
CA LEU A 79 14.18 -6.97 0.64
C LEU A 79 14.43 -6.14 1.91
N ASP A 80 13.94 -6.58 3.08
CA ASP A 80 14.16 -5.92 4.36
C ASP A 80 15.65 -5.87 4.74
N GLU A 81 16.38 -6.95 4.48
CA GLU A 81 17.85 -7.01 4.67
C GLU A 81 18.55 -5.94 3.81
N ARG A 82 18.15 -5.77 2.55
CA ARG A 82 18.72 -4.76 1.64
C ARG A 82 18.37 -3.33 2.08
N ILE A 83 17.13 -3.09 2.46
CA ILE A 83 16.65 -1.80 2.97
C ILE A 83 17.42 -1.42 4.24
N LYS A 84 17.55 -2.32 5.19
CA LYS A 84 18.33 -2.08 6.43
C LYS A 84 19.81 -1.83 6.18
N ALA A 85 20.39 -2.47 5.17
CA ALA A 85 21.79 -2.24 4.80
C ALA A 85 22.05 -0.80 4.32
N THR A 86 21.02 -0.05 3.91
CA THR A 86 21.13 1.36 3.55
C THR A 86 20.87 2.32 4.72
N GLY A 87 20.73 1.80 5.94
CA GLY A 87 20.52 2.59 7.16
C GLY A 87 19.06 2.83 7.52
N HIS A 88 18.11 2.30 6.75
CA HIS A 88 16.69 2.39 7.11
C HIS A 88 16.36 1.54 8.34
N VAL A 89 15.37 2.00 9.09
CA VAL A 89 14.80 1.29 10.24
C VAL A 89 13.30 1.07 10.04
N ASN A 90 12.81 -0.07 10.51
CA ASN A 90 11.38 -0.37 10.44
C ASN A 90 10.62 0.36 11.54
N ALA A 91 9.47 0.92 11.17
CA ALA A 91 8.49 1.48 12.09
C ALA A 91 7.09 0.97 11.73
N TYR A 92 6.11 1.23 12.58
CA TYR A 92 4.71 0.92 12.33
C TYR A 92 3.85 2.15 12.62
N PHE A 93 3.00 2.51 11.66
CA PHE A 93 2.04 3.58 11.78
C PHE A 93 0.61 3.02 11.82
N PRO A 94 -0.33 3.70 12.50
CA PRO A 94 -1.69 3.21 12.66
C PRO A 94 -2.41 2.91 11.35
N LEU A 95 -3.26 1.89 11.40
CA LEU A 95 -4.13 1.50 10.28
C LEU A 95 -5.13 2.59 9.91
N PHE A 96 -5.62 3.34 10.89
CA PHE A 96 -6.67 4.34 10.69
C PHE A 96 -6.09 5.74 10.57
N ILE A 97 -6.59 6.49 9.58
CA ILE A 97 -6.21 7.87 9.31
C ILE A 97 -7.45 8.75 9.49
N PRO A 98 -7.40 9.83 10.30
CA PRO A 98 -8.50 10.78 10.43
C PRO A 98 -8.86 11.40 9.08
N GLU A 99 -10.16 11.55 8.82
CA GLU A 99 -10.65 12.18 7.57
C GLU A 99 -10.05 13.57 7.35
N SER A 100 -9.87 14.35 8.42
CA SER A 100 -9.27 15.68 8.38
C SER A 100 -7.86 15.71 7.78
N PHE A 101 -7.09 14.61 7.92
CA PHE A 101 -5.75 14.52 7.33
C PHE A 101 -5.83 14.31 5.82
N LEU A 102 -6.72 13.42 5.36
CA LEU A 102 -6.92 13.20 3.92
C LEU A 102 -7.50 14.45 3.24
N ARG A 103 -8.36 15.21 3.91
CA ARG A 103 -8.87 16.48 3.39
C ARG A 103 -7.75 17.49 3.16
N LYS A 104 -6.80 17.60 4.08
CA LYS A 104 -5.63 18.48 3.90
C LYS A 104 -4.82 18.10 2.66
N GLU A 105 -4.63 16.80 2.41
CA GLU A 105 -3.97 16.35 1.18
C GLU A 105 -4.78 16.71 -0.06
N MET A 106 -6.09 16.44 -0.08
CA MET A 106 -6.97 16.74 -1.21
C MET A 106 -7.04 18.22 -1.56
N GLU A 107 -6.98 19.11 -0.56
CA GLU A 107 -6.99 20.57 -0.76
C GLU A 107 -5.71 21.11 -1.41
N HIS A 108 -4.59 20.38 -1.24
CA HIS A 108 -3.28 20.84 -1.68
C HIS A 108 -2.67 20.02 -2.81
N LEU A 109 -3.24 18.83 -3.12
CA LEU A 109 -2.71 17.90 -4.12
C LEU A 109 -3.78 17.60 -5.16
N GLU A 110 -3.66 18.21 -6.35
CA GLU A 110 -4.54 17.91 -7.48
C GLU A 110 -4.47 16.43 -7.86
N GLY A 111 -5.63 15.81 -8.02
CA GLY A 111 -5.74 14.41 -8.48
C GLY A 111 -5.66 13.35 -7.38
N PHE A 112 -5.49 13.74 -6.12
CA PHE A 112 -5.53 12.79 -5.00
C PHE A 112 -6.99 12.58 -4.54
N ALA A 113 -7.59 11.48 -4.95
CA ALA A 113 -8.93 11.08 -4.51
C ALA A 113 -8.98 9.55 -4.34
N PRO A 114 -8.37 9.00 -3.29
CA PRO A 114 -8.37 7.56 -3.06
C PRO A 114 -9.77 7.07 -2.73
N GLU A 115 -10.22 5.99 -3.39
CA GLU A 115 -11.42 5.26 -2.94
C GLU A 115 -11.04 4.50 -1.66
N VAL A 116 -11.46 5.02 -0.50
CA VAL A 116 -11.12 4.49 0.82
C VAL A 116 -12.29 3.76 1.47
N ALA A 117 -12.00 2.82 2.35
CA ALA A 117 -12.98 2.26 3.28
C ALA A 117 -13.06 3.17 4.51
N TRP A 118 -14.28 3.49 4.93
CA TRP A 118 -14.54 4.37 6.07
C TRP A 118 -15.00 3.60 7.30
N VAL A 119 -14.41 3.90 8.44
CA VAL A 119 -14.86 3.47 9.76
C VAL A 119 -15.62 4.63 10.39
N THR A 120 -16.88 4.37 10.71
CA THR A 120 -17.83 5.39 11.21
C THR A 120 -18.22 5.16 12.67
N HIS A 121 -17.97 3.96 13.22
CA HIS A 121 -18.34 3.58 14.57
C HIS A 121 -17.17 2.94 15.31
N GLY A 122 -17.07 3.23 16.61
CA GLY A 122 -16.22 2.55 17.58
C GLY A 122 -17.10 1.76 18.56
N GLY A 123 -17.21 0.44 18.35
CA GLY A 123 -18.21 -0.36 19.05
C GLY A 123 -19.63 -0.01 18.57
N ALA A 124 -20.52 0.43 19.47
CA ALA A 124 -21.88 0.86 19.16
C ALA A 124 -22.01 2.37 18.89
N ASP A 125 -20.99 3.14 19.25
CA ASP A 125 -21.02 4.59 19.18
C ASP A 125 -20.49 5.10 17.84
N GLU A 126 -21.16 6.12 17.30
CA GLU A 126 -20.69 6.83 16.13
C GLU A 126 -19.47 7.68 16.49
N LEU A 127 -18.45 7.66 15.63
CA LEU A 127 -17.25 8.46 15.83
C LEU A 127 -17.53 9.94 15.52
N GLU A 128 -16.96 10.84 16.30
CA GLU A 128 -17.02 12.29 16.04
C GLU A 128 -16.41 12.66 14.68
N GLU A 129 -15.40 11.93 14.25
CA GLU A 129 -14.75 12.05 12.95
C GLU A 129 -14.58 10.65 12.33
N ARG A 130 -14.92 10.52 11.05
CA ARG A 130 -14.68 9.27 10.31
C ARG A 130 -13.21 8.98 10.18
N LEU A 131 -12.87 7.70 10.21
CA LEU A 131 -11.51 7.23 10.00
C LEU A 131 -11.42 6.46 8.69
N ALA A 132 -10.46 6.78 7.86
CA ALA A 132 -10.14 5.99 6.67
C ALA A 132 -9.26 4.80 7.06
N VAL A 133 -9.55 3.62 6.50
CA VAL A 133 -8.57 2.55 6.48
C VAL A 133 -7.49 2.96 5.49
N ARG A 134 -6.24 3.02 5.92
CA ARG A 134 -5.14 3.62 5.12
C ARG A 134 -5.05 3.06 3.70
N PRO A 135 -5.14 3.90 2.66
CA PRO A 135 -4.80 3.53 1.28
C PRO A 135 -3.30 3.67 0.99
N THR A 136 -2.63 4.43 1.83
CA THR A 136 -1.20 4.75 1.89
C THR A 136 -0.96 5.55 3.17
N SER A 137 0.28 5.80 3.60
CA SER A 137 0.56 6.32 4.94
C SER A 137 1.15 7.74 4.98
N GLU A 138 1.25 8.46 3.85
CA GLU A 138 1.86 9.81 3.79
C GLU A 138 1.27 10.76 4.82
N ALA A 139 -0.07 10.79 4.95
CA ALA A 139 -0.77 11.70 5.86
C ALA A 139 -0.37 11.52 7.32
N ILE A 140 -0.43 10.30 7.82
CA ILE A 140 -0.08 10.01 9.22
C ILE A 140 1.41 10.15 9.47
N ILE A 141 2.25 9.77 8.51
CA ILE A 141 3.70 9.90 8.61
C ILE A 141 4.10 11.37 8.57
N GLY A 142 3.56 12.16 7.66
CA GLY A 142 3.80 13.60 7.59
C GLY A 142 3.44 14.32 8.89
N PHE A 143 2.29 13.99 9.48
CA PHE A 143 1.91 14.50 10.78
C PHE A 143 2.91 14.12 11.88
N MET A 144 3.42 12.89 11.90
CA MET A 144 4.40 12.48 12.90
C MET A 144 5.77 13.14 12.66
N TYR A 145 6.20 13.25 11.41
CA TYR A 145 7.44 13.94 11.06
C TYR A 145 7.42 15.41 11.47
N SER A 146 6.27 16.08 11.37
CA SER A 146 6.15 17.46 11.88
C SER A 146 6.40 17.60 13.38
N LYS A 147 6.29 16.51 14.15
CA LYS A 147 6.60 16.47 15.58
C LYS A 147 8.04 16.04 15.86
N TRP A 148 8.56 15.12 15.07
CA TRP A 148 9.85 14.49 15.33
C TRP A 148 11.02 15.29 14.76
N ILE A 149 10.84 15.96 13.60
CA ILE A 149 11.88 16.69 12.91
C ILE A 149 11.81 18.16 13.34
N LYS A 150 12.88 18.66 13.97
CA LYS A 150 13.00 20.04 14.46
C LYS A 150 14.30 20.69 14.06
N SER A 151 15.35 19.92 13.88
CA SER A 151 16.71 20.37 13.61
C SER A 151 17.34 19.56 12.48
N TRP A 152 18.32 20.11 11.78
CA TRP A 152 19.14 19.40 10.81
C TRP A 152 19.78 18.12 11.39
N ARG A 153 19.95 18.05 12.72
CA ARG A 153 20.48 16.85 13.41
C ARG A 153 19.50 15.67 13.42
N ASP A 154 18.25 15.91 13.17
CA ASP A 154 17.21 14.89 13.09
C ASP A 154 17.16 14.25 11.67
N LEU A 155 17.93 14.80 10.72
CA LEU A 155 17.98 14.37 9.32
C LEU A 155 19.28 13.61 8.98
N PRO A 156 19.26 12.66 8.04
CA PRO A 156 18.06 12.16 7.36
C PRO A 156 17.21 11.24 8.24
N VAL A 157 15.91 11.27 8.06
CA VAL A 157 15.01 10.24 8.58
C VAL A 157 14.82 9.18 7.51
N LEU A 158 15.13 7.92 7.82
CA LEU A 158 15.05 6.79 6.90
C LEU A 158 14.18 5.70 7.52
N ILE A 159 12.88 5.75 7.28
CA ILE A 159 11.91 4.81 7.86
C ILE A 159 11.29 3.95 6.77
N ASN A 160 11.14 2.67 7.07
CA ASN A 160 10.44 1.67 6.28
C ASN A 160 9.28 1.09 7.09
N GLN A 161 8.19 0.73 6.42
CA GLN A 161 7.05 0.06 7.01
C GLN A 161 6.63 -1.13 6.15
N TRP A 162 6.48 -2.29 6.80
CA TRP A 162 5.77 -3.45 6.24
C TRP A 162 4.35 -3.44 6.76
N ALA A 163 3.37 -3.37 5.88
CA ALA A 163 1.99 -3.15 6.26
C ALA A 163 1.00 -3.65 5.21
N ASN A 164 -0.26 -3.70 5.60
CA ASN A 164 -1.38 -3.79 4.66
C ASN A 164 -1.90 -2.40 4.32
N VAL A 165 -2.53 -2.28 3.15
CA VAL A 165 -3.33 -1.11 2.75
C VAL A 165 -4.63 -1.57 2.11
N VAL A 166 -5.63 -0.69 2.13
CA VAL A 166 -6.94 -0.95 1.53
C VAL A 166 -7.26 0.12 0.50
N ARG A 167 -7.45 -0.31 -0.75
CA ARG A 167 -7.93 0.52 -1.86
C ARG A 167 -9.19 -0.10 -2.42
N TRP A 168 -10.31 0.63 -2.36
CA TRP A 168 -11.62 0.07 -2.69
C TRP A 168 -11.78 -0.11 -4.21
N GLU A 169 -11.21 -1.19 -4.72
CA GLU A 169 -11.13 -1.48 -6.16
C GLU A 169 -12.44 -2.05 -6.70
N LYS A 170 -12.90 -1.52 -7.85
CA LYS A 170 -14.11 -2.00 -8.53
C LYS A 170 -13.91 -3.33 -9.24
N VAL A 171 -12.71 -3.51 -9.82
CA VAL A 171 -12.32 -4.71 -10.56
C VAL A 171 -11.09 -5.30 -9.91
N THR A 172 -11.19 -6.54 -9.46
CA THR A 172 -10.14 -7.22 -8.71
C THR A 172 -9.66 -8.48 -9.43
N ARG A 173 -8.41 -8.85 -9.21
CA ARG A 173 -7.80 -10.08 -9.70
C ARG A 173 -6.77 -10.57 -8.67
N PRO A 174 -6.81 -11.83 -8.25
CA PRO A 174 -5.92 -12.37 -7.23
C PRO A 174 -4.46 -12.00 -7.47
N PHE A 175 -3.76 -11.56 -6.43
CA PHE A 175 -2.39 -11.04 -6.40
C PHE A 175 -2.10 -9.80 -7.25
N LEU A 176 -2.77 -9.62 -8.39
CA LEU A 176 -2.48 -8.50 -9.31
C LEU A 176 -3.20 -7.21 -8.92
N ARG A 177 -4.44 -7.33 -8.44
CA ARG A 177 -5.26 -6.19 -8.01
C ARG A 177 -6.31 -6.66 -7.02
N THR A 178 -6.10 -6.40 -5.75
CA THR A 178 -7.02 -6.75 -4.66
C THR A 178 -7.38 -5.52 -3.85
N THR A 179 -8.51 -5.56 -3.16
CA THR A 179 -8.96 -4.45 -2.31
C THR A 179 -8.03 -4.24 -1.13
N GLU A 180 -7.55 -5.32 -0.52
CA GLU A 180 -6.51 -5.31 0.49
C GLU A 180 -5.27 -6.03 -0.05
N PHE A 181 -4.10 -5.49 0.22
CA PHE A 181 -2.83 -6.13 -0.11
C PHE A 181 -1.72 -5.76 0.88
N LEU A 182 -0.73 -6.63 0.95
CA LEU A 182 0.49 -6.42 1.71
C LEU A 182 1.51 -5.70 0.83
N TRP A 183 2.24 -4.77 1.41
CA TRP A 183 3.28 -4.04 0.70
C TRP A 183 4.41 -3.58 1.62
N GLN A 184 5.40 -2.99 1.03
CA GLN A 184 6.42 -2.20 1.68
C GLN A 184 6.26 -0.75 1.24
N GLU A 185 6.37 0.17 2.19
CA GLU A 185 6.47 1.60 1.93
C GLU A 185 7.62 2.18 2.76
N GLY A 186 8.52 2.90 2.09
CA GLY A 186 9.58 3.66 2.71
C GLY A 186 9.28 5.15 2.65
N HIS A 187 9.48 5.85 3.75
CA HIS A 187 9.26 7.28 3.85
C HIS A 187 10.51 7.93 4.44
N THR A 188 11.13 8.81 3.67
CA THR A 188 12.37 9.45 4.06
C THR A 188 12.24 10.97 4.08
N ALA A 189 13.05 11.62 4.89
CA ALA A 189 13.15 13.07 4.96
C ALA A 189 14.61 13.50 4.96
N HIS A 190 14.92 14.53 4.18
CA HIS A 190 16.27 14.97 3.90
C HIS A 190 16.40 16.49 4.07
N GLU A 191 17.63 16.95 4.28
CA GLU A 191 17.93 18.39 4.37
C GLU A 191 17.88 19.06 3.00
N SER A 192 18.28 18.36 1.94
CA SER A 192 18.42 18.93 0.60
C SER A 192 17.71 18.12 -0.49
N TYR A 193 17.44 18.80 -1.62
CA TYR A 193 16.95 18.16 -2.84
C TYR A 193 17.88 17.05 -3.33
N ASP A 194 19.18 17.32 -3.32
CA ASP A 194 20.17 16.38 -3.87
C ASP A 194 20.20 15.07 -3.07
N GLU A 195 20.09 15.15 -1.75
CA GLU A 195 19.99 13.96 -0.89
C GLU A 195 18.70 13.19 -1.15
N ALA A 196 17.56 13.88 -1.20
CA ALA A 196 16.26 13.25 -1.48
C ALA A 196 16.24 12.60 -2.87
N GLN A 197 16.84 13.26 -3.88
CA GLN A 197 16.93 12.71 -5.23
C GLN A 197 17.86 11.51 -5.31
N ALA A 198 18.99 11.55 -4.63
CA ALA A 198 19.93 10.43 -4.55
C ALA A 198 19.28 9.22 -3.88
N GLU A 199 18.52 9.43 -2.78
CA GLU A 199 17.79 8.38 -2.10
C GLU A 199 16.70 7.78 -3.00
N THR A 200 15.94 8.62 -3.69
CA THR A 200 14.90 8.18 -4.63
C THR A 200 15.48 7.23 -5.70
N LEU A 201 16.63 7.55 -6.27
CA LEU A 201 17.27 6.73 -7.30
C LEU A 201 17.92 5.47 -6.70
N ARG A 202 18.51 5.56 -5.51
CA ARG A 202 19.08 4.42 -4.79
C ARG A 202 18.04 3.34 -4.52
N ILE A 203 16.85 3.73 -4.04
CA ILE A 203 15.76 2.79 -3.78
C ILE A 203 15.21 2.19 -5.07
N LEU A 204 15.06 2.99 -6.14
CA LEU A 204 14.65 2.46 -7.44
C LEU A 204 15.61 1.38 -7.94
N ASP A 205 16.92 1.63 -7.86
CA ASP A 205 17.96 0.70 -8.32
C ASP A 205 17.96 -0.59 -7.46
N MET A 206 17.79 -0.45 -6.14
CA MET A 206 17.62 -1.58 -5.23
C MET A 206 16.41 -2.44 -5.60
N TYR A 207 15.26 -1.84 -5.91
CA TYR A 207 14.07 -2.60 -6.34
C TYR A 207 14.32 -3.32 -7.66
N ARG A 208 14.95 -2.65 -8.63
CA ARG A 208 15.33 -3.28 -9.90
C ARG A 208 16.22 -4.49 -9.67
N GLU A 209 17.33 -4.30 -8.96
CA GLU A 209 18.27 -5.38 -8.67
C GLU A 209 17.59 -6.53 -7.94
N PHE A 210 16.81 -6.25 -6.90
CA PHE A 210 16.07 -7.26 -6.15
C PHE A 210 15.14 -8.09 -7.04
N VAL A 211 14.33 -7.44 -7.87
CA VAL A 211 13.36 -8.13 -8.74
C VAL A 211 14.07 -8.96 -9.81
N GLU A 212 15.16 -8.46 -10.38
CA GLU A 212 15.92 -9.18 -11.41
C GLU A 212 16.73 -10.35 -10.83
N THR A 213 17.35 -10.18 -9.66
CA THR A 213 18.26 -11.19 -9.10
C THR A 213 17.55 -12.24 -8.24
N GLU A 214 16.61 -11.83 -7.38
CA GLU A 214 15.93 -12.74 -6.46
C GLU A 214 14.65 -13.34 -7.03
N LEU A 215 13.92 -12.55 -7.83
CA LEU A 215 12.65 -12.99 -8.42
C LEU A 215 12.80 -13.46 -9.87
N ALA A 216 13.95 -13.25 -10.50
CA ALA A 216 14.24 -13.56 -11.91
C ALA A 216 13.21 -12.94 -12.87
N ILE A 217 12.71 -11.74 -12.57
CA ILE A 217 11.76 -11.00 -13.39
C ILE A 217 12.49 -9.84 -14.05
N PRO A 218 12.68 -9.85 -15.37
CA PRO A 218 13.26 -8.71 -16.08
C PRO A 218 12.30 -7.52 -16.05
N VAL A 219 12.82 -6.33 -15.77
CA VAL A 219 12.01 -5.11 -15.68
C VAL A 219 12.57 -3.98 -16.54
N ILE A 220 11.66 -3.13 -17.00
CA ILE A 220 11.98 -1.82 -17.56
C ILE A 220 11.87 -0.82 -16.42
N PHE A 221 12.81 0.09 -16.30
CA PHE A 221 12.81 1.11 -15.26
C PHE A 221 13.04 2.50 -15.82
N GLY A 222 12.48 3.51 -15.18
CA GLY A 222 12.61 4.89 -15.62
C GLY A 222 11.67 5.86 -14.91
N ARG A 223 11.74 7.11 -15.35
CA ARG A 223 10.87 8.18 -14.88
C ARG A 223 9.51 8.11 -15.57
N LYS A 224 8.43 8.17 -14.79
CA LYS A 224 7.06 8.29 -15.30
C LYS A 224 6.80 9.66 -15.93
N SER A 225 5.87 9.70 -16.87
CA SER A 225 5.36 10.94 -17.42
C SER A 225 4.67 11.80 -16.36
N ASP A 226 4.51 13.10 -16.61
CA ASP A 226 3.84 13.99 -15.67
C ASP A 226 2.35 13.63 -15.46
N ARG A 227 1.74 12.88 -16.37
CA ARG A 227 0.36 12.40 -16.25
C ARG A 227 0.24 11.18 -15.33
N GLU A 228 1.30 10.39 -15.20
CA GLU A 228 1.30 9.11 -14.48
C GLU A 228 2.09 9.16 -13.17
N LYS A 229 2.79 10.27 -12.92
CA LYS A 229 3.50 10.44 -11.65
C LYS A 229 2.53 10.46 -10.48
N PHE A 230 3.00 10.07 -9.32
CA PHE A 230 2.24 10.16 -8.07
C PHE A 230 1.78 11.60 -7.83
N ALA A 231 0.52 11.78 -7.42
CA ALA A 231 -0.05 13.09 -7.16
C ALA A 231 0.77 13.83 -6.07
N GLY A 232 1.15 15.06 -6.36
CA GLY A 232 2.01 15.86 -5.46
C GLY A 232 3.50 15.55 -5.52
N ALA A 233 3.93 14.50 -6.24
CA ALA A 233 5.35 14.25 -6.42
C ALA A 233 5.98 15.19 -7.46
N LEU A 234 7.23 15.58 -7.20
CA LEU A 234 8.07 16.27 -8.16
C LEU A 234 8.48 15.34 -9.30
N ALA A 235 8.84 14.10 -8.95
CA ALA A 235 9.15 13.03 -9.90
C ALA A 235 8.75 11.67 -9.33
N THR A 236 8.30 10.77 -10.21
CA THR A 236 8.05 9.36 -9.91
C THR A 236 8.87 8.50 -10.83
N TYR A 237 9.55 7.53 -10.25
CA TYR A 237 10.27 6.48 -10.98
C TYR A 237 9.60 5.14 -10.70
N ALA A 238 9.65 4.24 -11.68
CA ALA A 238 9.02 2.92 -11.56
C ALA A 238 9.91 1.84 -12.16
N ILE A 239 9.72 0.63 -11.68
CA ILE A 239 10.10 -0.62 -12.34
C ILE A 239 8.84 -1.31 -12.83
N GLU A 240 8.81 -1.77 -14.07
CA GLU A 240 7.65 -2.38 -14.72
C GLU A 240 8.04 -3.67 -15.44
N ALA A 241 7.26 -4.74 -15.21
CA ALA A 241 7.42 -6.01 -15.90
C ALA A 241 6.43 -6.11 -17.05
N LEU A 242 6.85 -6.75 -18.16
CA LEU A 242 5.98 -6.98 -19.30
C LEU A 242 5.12 -8.24 -19.06
N MET A 243 3.81 -8.05 -19.10
CA MET A 243 2.84 -9.15 -19.03
C MET A 243 2.67 -9.83 -20.37
N SER A 244 2.24 -11.10 -20.35
CA SER A 244 2.03 -11.91 -21.59
C SER A 244 0.96 -11.34 -22.52
N ASP A 245 0.08 -10.47 -22.04
CA ASP A 245 -0.93 -9.76 -22.82
C ASP A 245 -0.42 -8.43 -23.39
N GLY A 246 0.88 -8.15 -23.26
CA GLY A 246 1.53 -6.93 -23.75
C GLY A 246 1.38 -5.71 -22.85
N LYS A 247 0.76 -5.85 -21.69
CA LYS A 247 0.62 -4.76 -20.72
C LYS A 247 1.82 -4.70 -19.78
N ALA A 248 2.16 -3.49 -19.34
CA ALA A 248 3.12 -3.29 -18.28
C ALA A 248 2.45 -3.49 -16.91
N LEU A 249 3.13 -4.21 -16.01
CA LEU A 249 2.76 -4.34 -14.60
C LEU A 249 3.77 -3.57 -13.77
N GLN A 250 3.32 -2.54 -13.06
CA GLN A 250 4.15 -1.81 -12.11
C GLN A 250 4.52 -2.73 -10.94
N MET A 251 5.81 -2.91 -10.72
CA MET A 251 6.37 -3.78 -9.68
C MET A 251 6.81 -2.99 -8.45
N GLY A 252 7.20 -1.75 -8.63
CA GLY A 252 7.62 -0.86 -7.56
C GLY A 252 7.78 0.56 -8.05
N THR A 253 7.71 1.52 -7.12
CA THR A 253 7.89 2.94 -7.39
C THR A 253 8.78 3.59 -6.33
N SER A 254 9.49 4.63 -6.76
CA SER A 254 10.21 5.53 -5.88
C SER A 254 9.89 6.98 -6.28
N HIS A 255 9.55 7.80 -5.30
CA HIS A 255 9.03 9.15 -5.53
C HIS A 255 9.94 10.18 -4.87
N ASN A 256 10.32 11.20 -5.62
CA ASN A 256 10.75 12.46 -5.03
C ASN A 256 9.51 13.33 -4.82
N LEU A 257 9.06 13.46 -3.59
CA LEU A 257 7.85 14.22 -3.25
C LEU A 257 8.08 15.74 -3.24
N GLY A 258 9.35 16.18 -3.39
CA GLY A 258 9.67 17.58 -3.24
C GLY A 258 9.37 18.07 -1.82
N GLN A 259 8.79 19.26 -1.73
CA GLN A 259 8.40 19.88 -0.46
C GLN A 259 6.88 20.01 -0.28
N HIS A 260 6.07 19.46 -1.19
CA HIS A 260 4.62 19.61 -1.14
C HIS A 260 4.01 19.05 0.15
N PHE A 261 4.31 17.80 0.48
CA PHE A 261 3.84 17.18 1.73
C PHE A 261 4.42 17.88 2.97
N ALA A 262 5.67 18.31 2.90
CA ALA A 262 6.29 19.09 3.98
C ALA A 262 5.54 20.39 4.25
N GLN A 263 5.06 21.07 3.21
CA GLN A 263 4.24 22.28 3.34
C GLN A 263 2.85 21.98 3.91
N VAL A 264 2.16 20.93 3.40
CA VAL A 264 0.82 20.51 3.86
C VAL A 264 0.81 20.19 5.36
N PHE A 265 1.81 19.45 5.84
CA PHE A 265 1.92 19.03 7.24
C PHE A 265 2.83 19.92 8.09
N ASN A 266 3.36 21.01 7.51
CA ASN A 266 4.27 21.97 8.17
C ASN A 266 5.49 21.27 8.79
N ILE A 267 6.15 20.41 8.01
CA ILE A 267 7.33 19.67 8.45
C ILE A 267 8.56 20.53 8.19
N ARG A 268 9.07 21.16 9.24
CA ARG A 268 10.20 22.08 9.18
C ARG A 268 11.29 21.71 10.15
N PHE A 269 12.51 22.09 9.80
CA PHE A 269 13.69 21.95 10.63
C PHE A 269 14.48 23.26 10.64
N GLU A 270 15.23 23.48 11.70
CA GLU A 270 16.22 24.55 11.79
C GLU A 270 17.53 24.07 11.18
N ASP A 271 18.02 24.76 10.14
CA ASP A 271 19.29 24.47 9.49
C ASP A 271 20.50 24.92 10.36
N GLN A 272 21.72 24.63 9.89
CA GLN A 272 22.94 25.02 10.61
C GLN A 272 23.12 26.56 10.76
N GLY A 273 22.47 27.32 9.88
CA GLY A 273 22.45 28.78 9.91
C GLY A 273 21.32 29.36 10.76
N GLN A 274 20.57 28.53 11.51
CA GLN A 274 19.39 28.90 12.32
C GLN A 274 18.22 29.42 11.49
N ASN A 275 18.13 29.05 10.21
CA ASN A 275 16.98 29.35 9.38
C ASN A 275 15.99 28.19 9.37
N LEU A 276 14.70 28.52 9.36
CA LEU A 276 13.65 27.52 9.31
C LEU A 276 13.37 27.10 7.87
N GLN A 277 13.61 25.82 7.56
CA GLN A 277 13.48 25.22 6.23
C GLN A 277 12.40 24.12 6.23
N TYR A 278 11.78 23.89 5.08
CA TYR A 278 11.00 22.67 4.85
C TYR A 278 11.92 21.50 4.47
N ILE A 279 11.60 20.29 4.95
CA ILE A 279 12.31 19.08 4.52
C ILE A 279 12.05 18.79 3.03
N TRP A 280 12.97 18.01 2.49
CA TRP A 280 12.82 17.35 1.19
C TRP A 280 12.49 15.87 1.37
#